data_cec93ed9cf2b0a903711af754dbdf64d
#
_entry.id   cec93ed9cf2b0a903711af754dbdf64d
#
_cell.length_a   1.000
_cell.length_b   1.000
_cell.length_c   1.000
_cell.angle_alpha   90.00
_cell.angle_beta   90.00
_cell.angle_gamma   90.00
#
_symmetry.space_group_name_H-M   'P 1'
#
loop_
_entity.id
_entity.type
_entity.pdbx_description
1 polymer ?
#
loop_
_entity_poly.entity_id
_entity_poly.type
_entity_poly.pdbx_seq_one_letter_code
_entity_poly.pdbx_strand_id
1 'polypeptide(L)'
;MTTPRSIGAIVTAALAAGLIAMPQSATADTSAADGVRVHDLQGATRLSPLAGQAVTAVPGIVTGVRTYGSSKGFWLQDPTPDADPATSEGVFVFTSSAPTVAVGDSVTVSGTVSEFYPGGKAAGDQSVTEITKPVVTVVSSGNALPAPVVLNSAAVPAAYVPAGDPAAGNSIEALPLRPAAYALDLYESLEGMNVQVADTRVVGATDPYSELWVTVRPEDNPSARGGTVYGSYANQNSGRLQIQSLVPTAQQPFPTANVGDVLTGTTEGPLDYNQFGGYTLTARTLGTVASHGLQPETTRKQRKDELAVATYNVENLDPSDPQAKFDRLAAGVVTHLASPDIVALEEIQDNNGAVNDGTVAADQTLNKFIDAIVAAGGPRYQWRSIDPTNGTDGGEPGGNIRQAFLFNAARVSFTDRPGGDATTPVWVSSNHGRAALSVSPGRIAPGDSAWADSRKPLAGEFSFRGKPVIVIANHFASKGGDAPLTSRVQPVVRSSETKRLQQSVQVNTFVRQIQAVQKDARVVVLGDINDYEFSAAGLRLTEGRALKDLALSLRPSERYSYVYQGNSQVLDHILVSPSLGTPDYDVVHINAEFADQASDHDPQVARIRP
;
A
#
# COMPACT_ATOMS: atom_id res chain seq x y z
N MET A 1 19.94 37.71 26.02
CA MET A 1 20.88 37.95 27.13
C MET A 1 21.25 36.59 27.73
N THR A 2 22.55 36.31 27.63
CA THR A 2 23.42 35.45 28.44
C THR A 2 23.20 33.94 28.42
N THR A 3 24.05 33.29 27.64
CA THR A 3 24.53 31.90 27.83
C THR A 3 25.46 31.78 29.06
N PRO A 4 25.62 30.61 29.65
CA PRO A 4 26.93 30.28 30.28
C PRO A 4 27.64 29.09 29.63
N ARG A 5 28.93 29.30 29.51
CA ARG A 5 29.98 28.37 29.13
C ARG A 5 30.23 27.35 30.23
N SER A 6 30.57 26.12 29.89
CA SER A 6 31.16 25.13 30.77
C SER A 6 32.63 24.91 30.40
N ILE A 7 33.44 24.84 31.45
CA ILE A 7 34.89 24.77 31.49
C ILE A 7 35.36 23.31 31.39
N GLY A 8 36.33 23.05 30.53
CA GLY A 8 36.99 21.76 30.42
C GLY A 8 38.13 21.63 31.43
N ALA A 9 38.38 20.41 31.90
CA ALA A 9 39.53 20.04 32.70
C ALA A 9 40.54 19.28 31.82
N ILE A 10 41.75 19.81 31.77
CA ILE A 10 42.93 19.22 31.13
C ILE A 10 43.59 18.30 32.14
N VAL A 11 43.81 17.03 31.79
CA VAL A 11 44.71 16.12 32.52
C VAL A 11 45.86 15.79 31.57
N THR A 12 47.03 16.25 31.95
CA THR A 12 48.33 15.93 31.34
C THR A 12 48.84 14.60 31.91
N ALA A 13 49.16 13.62 31.07
CA ALA A 13 49.93 12.44 31.46
C ALA A 13 51.05 12.20 30.42
N ALA A 14 52.22 11.87 30.95
CA ALA A 14 53.51 11.90 30.31
C ALA A 14 53.75 10.77 29.30
N LEU A 15 54.58 11.10 28.27
CA LEU A 15 55.13 10.18 27.28
C LEU A 15 56.00 9.08 27.90
N ALA A 16 55.73 7.83 27.49
CA ALA A 16 56.74 6.76 27.44
C ALA A 16 56.82 6.28 26.00
N ALA A 17 57.93 6.48 25.35
CA ALA A 17 58.21 6.06 23.98
C ALA A 17 58.47 4.54 23.97
N GLY A 18 57.51 3.78 23.47
CA GLY A 18 57.67 2.39 23.06
C GLY A 18 57.55 2.31 21.53
N LEU A 19 58.65 1.96 20.85
CA LEU A 19 58.61 1.60 19.43
C LEU A 19 57.79 0.31 19.26
N ILE A 20 56.57 0.45 18.84
CA ILE A 20 55.76 -0.65 18.34
C ILE A 20 55.84 -0.59 16.79
N ALA A 21 56.46 -1.63 16.23
CA ALA A 21 56.42 -1.85 14.77
C ALA A 21 54.94 -1.96 14.34
N MET A 22 54.47 -1.02 13.54
CA MET A 22 53.16 -1.11 12.88
C MET A 22 53.22 -2.26 11.88
N PRO A 23 52.23 -3.17 11.90
CA PRO A 23 52.07 -4.07 10.78
C PRO A 23 51.73 -3.20 9.55
N GLN A 24 52.49 -3.33 8.48
CA GLN A 24 52.13 -2.82 7.17
C GLN A 24 50.75 -3.39 6.83
N SER A 25 49.78 -2.50 6.74
CA SER A 25 48.51 -2.83 6.11
C SER A 25 48.83 -3.32 4.70
N ALA A 26 48.63 -4.62 4.46
CA ALA A 26 48.58 -5.13 3.12
C ALA A 26 47.45 -4.36 2.41
N THR A 27 47.80 -3.48 1.48
CA THR A 27 46.87 -3.01 0.48
C THR A 27 46.39 -4.27 -0.23
N ALA A 28 45.12 -4.65 -0.02
CA ALA A 28 44.50 -5.66 -0.85
C ALA A 28 44.68 -5.18 -2.29
N ASP A 29 45.47 -5.89 -3.04
CA ASP A 29 45.63 -5.71 -4.47
C ASP A 29 44.25 -6.05 -5.08
N THR A 30 43.42 -5.06 -5.37
CA THR A 30 42.19 -5.23 -6.10
C THR A 30 42.54 -5.44 -7.56
N SER A 31 43.16 -6.60 -7.87
CA SER A 31 43.26 -7.03 -9.25
C SER A 31 41.85 -7.27 -9.74
N ALA A 32 41.45 -6.55 -10.80
CA ALA A 32 40.18 -6.80 -11.49
C ALA A 32 40.16 -8.27 -11.96
N ALA A 33 39.04 -8.96 -11.73
CA ALA A 33 38.85 -10.32 -12.21
C ALA A 33 38.74 -10.26 -13.76
N ASP A 34 39.68 -10.85 -14.44
CA ASP A 34 39.70 -10.97 -15.92
C ASP A 34 38.83 -12.17 -16.33
N GLY A 35 37.99 -11.96 -17.37
CA GLY A 35 37.15 -13.02 -17.92
C GLY A 35 35.84 -13.29 -17.18
N VAL A 36 35.45 -12.40 -16.26
CA VAL A 36 34.16 -12.45 -15.52
C VAL A 36 32.97 -12.27 -16.47
N ARG A 37 31.97 -13.15 -16.33
CA ARG A 37 30.70 -13.08 -17.06
C ARG A 37 29.62 -12.52 -16.14
N VAL A 38 28.43 -12.21 -16.71
CA VAL A 38 27.33 -11.61 -15.92
C VAL A 38 26.83 -12.58 -14.85
N HIS A 39 26.69 -13.87 -15.13
CA HIS A 39 26.29 -14.87 -14.13
C HIS A 39 27.30 -15.01 -12.97
N ASP A 40 28.60 -14.76 -13.19
CA ASP A 40 29.59 -14.69 -12.10
C ASP A 40 29.38 -13.48 -11.19
N LEU A 41 28.89 -12.36 -11.76
CA LEU A 41 28.51 -11.17 -10.99
C LEU A 41 27.29 -11.43 -10.13
N GLN A 42 26.25 -12.03 -10.71
CA GLN A 42 25.00 -12.28 -10.04
C GLN A 42 25.12 -13.38 -8.96
N GLY A 43 25.77 -14.49 -9.31
CA GLY A 43 25.82 -15.66 -8.44
C GLY A 43 24.46 -16.34 -8.29
N ALA A 44 24.38 -17.30 -7.35
CA ALA A 44 23.20 -18.12 -7.10
C ALA A 44 22.49 -17.77 -5.78
N THR A 45 22.67 -16.54 -5.29
CA THR A 45 22.00 -15.95 -4.12
C THR A 45 21.59 -14.52 -4.47
N ARG A 46 20.82 -13.86 -3.60
CA ARG A 46 20.40 -12.45 -3.80
C ARG A 46 21.50 -11.42 -3.63
N LEU A 47 22.68 -11.87 -3.27
CA LEU A 47 23.83 -10.98 -3.11
C LEU A 47 24.94 -11.46 -4.04
N SER A 48 25.48 -10.55 -4.81
CA SER A 48 26.63 -10.81 -5.66
C SER A 48 27.84 -11.32 -4.86
N PRO A 49 28.46 -12.43 -5.27
CA PRO A 49 29.72 -12.88 -4.67
C PRO A 49 30.88 -11.91 -4.92
N LEU A 50 30.73 -10.99 -5.89
CA LEU A 50 31.72 -9.97 -6.25
C LEU A 50 31.36 -8.57 -5.74
N ALA A 51 30.37 -8.42 -4.86
CA ALA A 51 29.99 -7.13 -4.29
C ALA A 51 31.20 -6.38 -3.70
N GLY A 52 31.38 -5.13 -4.09
CA GLY A 52 32.51 -4.27 -3.68
C GLY A 52 33.79 -4.50 -4.51
N GLN A 53 33.84 -5.47 -5.41
CA GLN A 53 35.01 -5.76 -6.22
C GLN A 53 34.98 -5.01 -7.56
N ALA A 54 36.17 -4.74 -8.09
CA ALA A 54 36.33 -4.20 -9.44
C ALA A 54 36.30 -5.35 -10.46
N VAL A 55 35.62 -5.13 -11.59
CA VAL A 55 35.55 -6.06 -12.71
C VAL A 55 36.02 -5.39 -14.01
N THR A 56 36.56 -6.17 -14.92
CA THR A 56 37.15 -5.66 -16.16
C THR A 56 36.52 -6.35 -17.37
N ALA A 57 36.10 -5.53 -18.34
CA ALA A 57 35.66 -5.97 -19.66
C ALA A 57 34.56 -7.04 -19.64
N VAL A 58 33.59 -6.93 -18.73
CA VAL A 58 32.39 -7.80 -18.69
C VAL A 58 31.63 -7.63 -20.00
N PRO A 59 31.46 -8.68 -20.81
CA PRO A 59 30.83 -8.57 -22.11
C PRO A 59 29.31 -8.72 -22.03
N GLY A 60 28.57 -8.13 -22.98
CA GLY A 60 27.14 -8.37 -23.14
C GLY A 60 26.51 -7.52 -24.23
N ILE A 61 25.19 -7.71 -24.39
CA ILE A 61 24.34 -6.92 -25.29
C ILE A 61 23.47 -6.00 -24.47
N VAL A 62 23.36 -4.74 -24.87
CA VAL A 62 22.46 -3.75 -24.24
C VAL A 62 21.02 -4.11 -24.59
N THR A 63 20.20 -4.44 -23.57
CA THR A 63 18.80 -4.87 -23.75
C THR A 63 17.80 -3.76 -23.43
N GLY A 64 18.18 -2.74 -22.64
CA GLY A 64 17.35 -1.58 -22.30
C GLY A 64 18.19 -0.39 -21.89
N VAL A 65 17.66 0.82 -22.09
CA VAL A 65 18.35 2.07 -21.75
C VAL A 65 17.38 2.97 -20.99
N ARG A 66 17.79 3.42 -19.80
CA ARG A 66 17.03 4.38 -18.97
C ARG A 66 17.74 5.72 -18.98
N THR A 67 17.12 6.74 -19.63
CA THR A 67 17.69 8.07 -19.79
C THR A 67 17.13 9.11 -18.84
N TYR A 68 16.10 8.77 -18.07
CA TYR A 68 15.33 9.67 -17.21
C TYR A 68 15.38 9.23 -15.72
N GLY A 69 14.88 10.06 -14.84
CA GLY A 69 14.88 9.83 -13.40
C GLY A 69 16.27 9.94 -12.76
N SER A 70 16.40 9.42 -11.55
CA SER A 70 17.66 9.39 -10.79
C SER A 70 18.54 8.18 -11.12
N SER A 71 17.93 7.04 -11.47
CA SER A 71 18.63 5.78 -11.76
C SER A 71 18.89 5.64 -13.25
N LYS A 72 19.69 6.56 -13.81
CA LYS A 72 20.08 6.51 -15.23
C LYS A 72 21.12 5.45 -15.47
N GLY A 73 20.94 4.66 -16.53
CA GLY A 73 21.79 3.53 -16.84
C GLY A 73 21.24 2.68 -17.98
N PHE A 74 21.75 1.48 -18.09
CA PHE A 74 21.30 0.52 -19.09
C PHE A 74 21.41 -0.91 -18.55
N TRP A 75 20.62 -1.81 -19.10
CA TRP A 75 20.73 -3.24 -18.81
C TRP A 75 21.63 -3.91 -19.82
N LEU A 76 22.54 -4.70 -19.30
CA LEU A 76 23.49 -5.53 -20.05
C LEU A 76 23.11 -6.98 -19.85
N GLN A 77 22.96 -7.75 -20.92
CA GLN A 77 22.71 -9.19 -20.83
C GLN A 77 23.77 -9.98 -21.61
N ASP A 78 24.27 -11.03 -20.98
CA ASP A 78 25.20 -11.97 -21.63
C ASP A 78 24.43 -12.81 -22.66
N PRO A 79 24.87 -12.84 -23.92
CA PRO A 79 24.24 -13.65 -24.96
C PRO A 79 24.59 -15.14 -24.86
N THR A 80 25.52 -15.52 -23.98
CA THR A 80 25.99 -16.91 -23.82
C THR A 80 25.71 -17.34 -22.38
N PRO A 81 24.48 -17.80 -22.07
CA PRO A 81 24.10 -18.19 -20.73
C PRO A 81 24.87 -19.40 -20.24
N ASP A 82 25.06 -19.51 -18.95
CA ASP A 82 25.48 -20.75 -18.31
C ASP A 82 24.33 -21.76 -18.22
N ALA A 83 24.54 -22.88 -17.55
CA ALA A 83 23.50 -23.91 -17.42
C ALA A 83 22.77 -23.85 -16.06
N ASP A 84 23.12 -22.91 -15.18
CA ASP A 84 22.52 -22.79 -13.85
C ASP A 84 21.29 -21.88 -13.89
N PRO A 85 20.07 -22.38 -13.66
CA PRO A 85 18.89 -21.55 -13.65
C PRO A 85 18.80 -20.61 -12.44
N ALA A 86 19.70 -20.71 -11.47
CA ALA A 86 19.75 -19.87 -10.28
C ALA A 86 20.61 -18.61 -10.48
N THR A 87 21.35 -18.50 -11.59
CA THR A 87 22.16 -17.32 -11.92
C THR A 87 21.45 -16.46 -12.95
N SER A 88 21.55 -15.13 -12.85
CA SER A 88 21.06 -14.22 -13.90
C SER A 88 22.15 -13.93 -14.93
N GLU A 89 21.75 -13.84 -16.19
CA GLU A 89 22.59 -13.35 -17.29
C GLU A 89 22.44 -11.84 -17.51
N GLY A 90 21.64 -11.13 -16.70
CA GLY A 90 21.39 -9.69 -16.78
C GLY A 90 22.02 -8.92 -15.64
N VAL A 91 22.43 -7.67 -15.88
CA VAL A 91 22.90 -6.75 -14.84
C VAL A 91 22.59 -5.31 -15.22
N PHE A 92 22.26 -4.47 -14.24
CA PHE A 92 22.11 -3.04 -14.44
C PHE A 92 23.47 -2.34 -14.38
N VAL A 93 23.73 -1.43 -15.31
CA VAL A 93 24.93 -0.58 -15.35
C VAL A 93 24.53 0.84 -15.03
N PHE A 94 24.84 1.29 -13.82
CA PHE A 94 24.50 2.63 -13.34
C PHE A 94 25.49 3.68 -13.84
N THR A 95 25.02 4.60 -14.70
CA THR A 95 25.86 5.63 -15.34
C THR A 95 25.75 7.02 -14.69
N SER A 96 24.79 7.23 -13.79
CA SER A 96 24.45 8.53 -13.16
C SER A 96 24.03 9.65 -14.13
N SER A 97 24.41 9.57 -15.37
CA SER A 97 24.03 10.45 -16.49
C SER A 97 23.40 9.62 -17.62
N ALA A 98 22.76 10.29 -18.58
CA ALA A 98 22.17 9.57 -19.71
C ALA A 98 23.25 8.72 -20.44
N PRO A 99 23.01 7.41 -20.62
CA PRO A 99 23.95 6.53 -21.31
C PRO A 99 24.15 6.94 -22.76
N THR A 100 25.34 6.64 -23.30
CA THR A 100 25.69 6.88 -24.72
C THR A 100 25.52 5.64 -25.60
N VAL A 101 25.14 4.50 -25.00
CA VAL A 101 24.88 3.25 -25.70
C VAL A 101 23.44 3.17 -26.19
N ALA A 102 23.22 2.30 -27.17
CA ALA A 102 21.89 2.01 -27.71
C ALA A 102 21.54 0.54 -27.52
N VAL A 103 20.24 0.23 -27.50
CA VAL A 103 19.73 -1.16 -27.50
C VAL A 103 20.28 -1.89 -28.71
N GLY A 104 20.85 -3.10 -28.51
CA GLY A 104 21.52 -3.89 -29.52
C GLY A 104 23.01 -3.58 -29.67
N ASP A 105 23.58 -2.69 -28.87
CA ASP A 105 25.05 -2.56 -28.83
C ASP A 105 25.63 -3.74 -28.06
N SER A 106 26.66 -4.38 -28.66
CA SER A 106 27.57 -5.27 -27.95
C SER A 106 28.64 -4.41 -27.28
N VAL A 107 28.78 -4.55 -25.97
CA VAL A 107 29.69 -3.73 -25.18
C VAL A 107 30.55 -4.60 -24.26
N THR A 108 31.67 -4.02 -23.81
CA THR A 108 32.37 -4.48 -22.62
C THR A 108 32.31 -3.41 -21.55
N VAL A 109 32.04 -3.79 -20.31
CA VAL A 109 31.90 -2.90 -19.18
C VAL A 109 32.93 -3.23 -18.09
N SER A 110 33.69 -2.23 -17.67
CA SER A 110 34.54 -2.30 -16.48
C SER A 110 33.98 -1.38 -15.41
N GLY A 111 34.02 -1.76 -14.13
CA GLY A 111 33.48 -0.92 -13.04
C GLY A 111 33.59 -1.60 -11.70
N THR A 112 32.78 -1.16 -10.74
CA THR A 112 32.70 -1.77 -9.39
C THR A 112 31.33 -2.40 -9.23
N VAL A 113 31.27 -3.66 -8.82
CA VAL A 113 30.01 -4.34 -8.49
C VAL A 113 29.47 -3.78 -7.18
N SER A 114 28.18 -3.50 -7.12
CA SER A 114 27.52 -2.91 -5.96
C SER A 114 26.15 -3.52 -5.74
N GLU A 115 25.77 -3.70 -4.47
CA GLU A 115 24.40 -4.02 -4.07
C GLU A 115 23.67 -2.73 -3.72
N PHE A 116 22.71 -2.34 -4.53
CA PHE A 116 21.91 -1.15 -4.32
C PHE A 116 20.54 -1.52 -3.77
N TYR A 117 20.13 -0.93 -2.66
CA TYR A 117 18.81 -1.11 -2.04
C TYR A 117 17.93 0.11 -2.34
N PRO A 118 16.95 0.03 -3.26
CA PRO A 118 16.20 1.20 -3.75
C PRO A 118 15.50 2.01 -2.66
N GLY A 119 14.80 1.36 -1.73
CA GLY A 119 14.16 1.99 -0.55
C GLY A 119 15.03 1.98 0.70
N GLY A 120 16.22 1.40 0.60
CA GLY A 120 17.13 1.21 1.72
C GLY A 120 16.98 -0.13 2.43
N LYS A 121 18.09 -0.68 2.85
CA LYS A 121 18.15 -1.99 3.54
C LYS A 121 17.29 -2.05 4.80
N ALA A 122 17.13 -0.93 5.50
CA ALA A 122 16.33 -0.83 6.73
C ALA A 122 14.83 -0.88 6.45
N ALA A 123 14.37 -0.48 5.26
CA ALA A 123 12.98 -0.57 4.84
C ALA A 123 12.56 -2.01 4.50
N GLY A 124 13.52 -2.93 4.38
CA GLY A 124 13.27 -4.33 4.08
C GLY A 124 13.37 -4.67 2.60
N ASP A 125 13.73 -3.72 1.74
CA ASP A 125 13.89 -3.99 0.30
C ASP A 125 15.00 -5.00 0.02
N GLN A 126 14.86 -5.70 -1.10
CA GLN A 126 15.96 -6.46 -1.70
C GLN A 126 16.93 -5.52 -2.42
N SER A 127 18.15 -5.98 -2.64
CA SER A 127 19.12 -5.25 -3.46
C SER A 127 18.92 -5.51 -4.94
N VAL A 128 19.53 -4.64 -5.74
CA VAL A 128 19.79 -4.83 -7.17
C VAL A 128 21.30 -4.92 -7.33
N THR A 129 21.79 -5.96 -7.99
CA THR A 129 23.20 -6.06 -8.37
C THR A 129 23.46 -5.10 -9.53
N GLU A 130 24.38 -4.16 -9.36
CA GLU A 130 24.73 -3.19 -10.41
C GLU A 130 26.23 -3.01 -10.59
N ILE A 131 26.63 -2.60 -11.81
CA ILE A 131 27.98 -2.11 -12.08
C ILE A 131 27.98 -0.59 -11.99
N THR A 132 28.72 -0.04 -11.02
CA THR A 132 28.86 1.40 -10.80
C THR A 132 30.19 1.93 -11.35
N LYS A 133 30.26 3.26 -11.57
CA LYS A 133 31.45 3.93 -12.14
C LYS A 133 31.94 3.26 -13.43
N PRO A 134 31.04 3.00 -14.38
CA PRO A 134 31.36 2.16 -15.53
C PRO A 134 32.31 2.87 -16.51
N VAL A 135 33.23 2.07 -17.07
CA VAL A 135 33.94 2.38 -18.33
C VAL A 135 33.38 1.45 -19.38
N VAL A 136 32.71 2.01 -20.37
CA VAL A 136 31.99 1.25 -21.41
C VAL A 136 32.73 1.37 -22.75
N THR A 137 32.96 0.23 -23.39
CA THR A 137 33.50 0.18 -24.76
C THR A 137 32.49 -0.51 -25.66
N VAL A 138 32.03 0.18 -26.71
CA VAL A 138 31.14 -0.39 -27.73
C VAL A 138 32.01 -1.20 -28.71
N VAL A 139 31.67 -2.47 -28.84
CA VAL A 139 32.35 -3.43 -29.73
C VAL A 139 31.68 -3.45 -31.11
N SER A 140 30.36 -3.50 -31.13
CA SER A 140 29.55 -3.46 -32.37
C SER A 140 28.13 -2.99 -32.03
N SER A 141 27.39 -2.57 -33.06
CA SER A 141 26.00 -2.10 -32.91
C SER A 141 25.05 -2.93 -33.81
N GLY A 142 23.74 -2.85 -33.47
CA GLY A 142 22.70 -3.54 -34.26
C GLY A 142 22.68 -5.06 -34.09
N ASN A 143 23.19 -5.56 -32.97
CA ASN A 143 23.17 -7.00 -32.68
C ASN A 143 21.76 -7.43 -32.29
N ALA A 144 21.44 -8.70 -32.57
CA ALA A 144 20.21 -9.32 -32.08
C ALA A 144 20.22 -9.37 -30.55
N LEU A 145 19.08 -9.07 -29.95
CA LEU A 145 18.92 -9.18 -28.51
C LEU A 145 18.86 -10.65 -28.09
N PRO A 146 19.31 -10.97 -26.86
CA PRO A 146 19.04 -12.28 -26.27
C PRO A 146 17.53 -12.54 -26.25
N ALA A 147 17.12 -13.78 -26.53
CA ALA A 147 15.72 -14.16 -26.52
C ALA A 147 15.10 -13.91 -25.16
N PRO A 148 13.90 -13.34 -25.09
CA PRO A 148 13.25 -13.04 -23.79
C PRO A 148 12.83 -14.33 -23.09
N VAL A 149 12.94 -14.34 -21.76
CA VAL A 149 12.33 -15.38 -20.93
C VAL A 149 10.84 -15.10 -20.82
N VAL A 150 10.01 -16.08 -21.20
CA VAL A 150 8.55 -15.95 -21.17
C VAL A 150 8.02 -16.22 -19.77
N LEU A 151 7.43 -15.21 -19.13
CA LEU A 151 6.76 -15.32 -17.84
C LEU A 151 5.28 -15.65 -18.05
N ASN A 152 4.85 -16.79 -17.55
CA ASN A 152 3.45 -17.25 -17.59
C ASN A 152 3.17 -18.17 -16.39
N SER A 153 1.95 -18.70 -16.28
CA SER A 153 1.54 -19.55 -15.16
C SER A 153 2.30 -20.87 -15.05
N ALA A 154 2.91 -21.34 -16.13
CA ALA A 154 3.75 -22.54 -16.12
C ALA A 154 5.18 -22.27 -15.65
N ALA A 155 5.69 -21.08 -15.95
CA ALA A 155 7.05 -20.65 -15.58
C ALA A 155 7.13 -20.14 -14.14
N VAL A 156 6.13 -19.36 -13.70
CA VAL A 156 6.15 -18.72 -12.38
C VAL A 156 5.56 -19.65 -11.31
N PRO A 157 6.32 -20.03 -10.27
CA PRO A 157 5.82 -20.87 -9.17
C PRO A 157 4.65 -20.26 -8.41
N ALA A 158 3.74 -21.10 -7.90
CA ALA A 158 2.64 -20.66 -7.05
C ALA A 158 3.13 -20.21 -5.66
N ALA A 159 4.15 -20.87 -5.11
CA ALA A 159 4.78 -20.46 -3.86
C ALA A 159 5.58 -19.17 -4.09
N TYR A 160 5.35 -18.16 -3.21
CA TYR A 160 5.89 -16.83 -3.44
C TYR A 160 7.36 -16.71 -3.03
N VAL A 161 7.71 -17.12 -1.80
CA VAL A 161 9.01 -16.84 -1.18
C VAL A 161 9.41 -17.97 -0.23
N PRO A 162 10.72 -18.30 -0.09
CA PRO A 162 11.19 -19.24 0.94
C PRO A 162 11.05 -18.64 2.34
N ALA A 163 11.04 -19.49 3.36
CA ALA A 163 11.22 -19.03 4.73
C ALA A 163 12.64 -18.45 4.91
N GLY A 164 12.75 -17.37 5.69
CA GLY A 164 14.04 -16.77 6.00
C GLY A 164 14.88 -17.64 6.92
N ASP A 165 16.20 -17.43 6.91
CA ASP A 165 17.14 -18.11 7.79
C ASP A 165 17.07 -17.51 9.22
N PRO A 166 16.60 -18.27 10.23
CA PRO A 166 16.54 -17.78 11.61
C PRO A 166 17.91 -17.36 12.17
N ALA A 167 19.01 -18.00 11.72
CA ALA A 167 20.36 -17.65 12.15
C ALA A 167 20.84 -16.31 11.58
N ALA A 168 20.25 -15.87 10.46
CA ALA A 168 20.50 -14.57 9.83
C ALA A 168 19.36 -13.56 10.05
N GLY A 169 18.61 -13.67 11.14
CA GLY A 169 17.50 -12.77 11.44
C GLY A 169 16.33 -12.89 10.46
N ASN A 170 16.07 -14.09 9.97
CA ASN A 170 15.09 -14.41 8.95
C ASN A 170 15.35 -13.77 7.57
N SER A 171 16.61 -13.43 7.28
CA SER A 171 16.99 -12.96 5.93
C SER A 171 16.93 -14.11 4.92
N ILE A 172 16.52 -13.76 3.68
CA ILE A 172 16.60 -14.66 2.52
C ILE A 172 17.79 -14.34 1.59
N GLU A 173 18.57 -13.29 1.90
CA GLU A 173 19.60 -12.75 1.01
C GLU A 173 20.69 -13.78 0.66
N ALA A 174 21.15 -14.54 1.64
CA ALA A 174 22.22 -15.53 1.47
C ALA A 174 21.71 -16.95 1.18
N LEU A 175 20.38 -17.13 1.05
CA LEU A 175 19.83 -18.44 0.70
C LEU A 175 20.08 -18.75 -0.79
N PRO A 176 20.47 -19.99 -1.12
CA PRO A 176 20.53 -20.42 -2.51
C PRO A 176 19.17 -20.25 -3.20
N LEU A 177 19.17 -19.65 -4.38
CA LEU A 177 17.97 -19.45 -5.17
C LEU A 177 17.41 -20.80 -5.67
N ARG A 178 16.08 -20.92 -5.64
CA ARG A 178 15.33 -22.08 -6.11
C ARG A 178 14.22 -21.64 -7.05
N PRO A 179 14.57 -21.16 -8.26
CA PRO A 179 13.62 -20.52 -9.20
C PRO A 179 12.45 -21.42 -9.62
N ALA A 180 12.63 -22.75 -9.59
CA ALA A 180 11.53 -23.68 -9.85
C ALA A 180 10.58 -23.87 -8.66
N ALA A 181 10.92 -23.39 -7.46
CA ALA A 181 10.13 -23.56 -6.25
C ALA A 181 9.43 -22.28 -5.79
N TYR A 182 10.05 -21.13 -5.97
CA TYR A 182 9.55 -19.85 -5.46
C TYR A 182 9.59 -18.75 -6.51
N ALA A 183 8.54 -17.94 -6.57
CA ALA A 183 8.42 -16.86 -7.54
C ALA A 183 9.48 -15.76 -7.34
N LEU A 184 9.75 -15.36 -6.07
CA LEU A 184 10.80 -14.38 -5.81
C LEU A 184 12.20 -14.88 -6.16
N ASP A 185 12.46 -16.20 -6.04
CA ASP A 185 13.73 -16.78 -6.46
C ASP A 185 13.84 -16.80 -7.99
N LEU A 186 12.72 -17.03 -8.70
CA LEU A 186 12.68 -16.94 -10.16
C LEU A 186 12.92 -15.51 -10.62
N TYR A 187 12.22 -14.53 -10.05
CA TYR A 187 12.40 -13.13 -10.46
C TYR A 187 13.82 -12.65 -10.19
N GLU A 188 14.43 -13.05 -9.09
CA GLU A 188 15.83 -12.76 -8.77
C GLU A 188 16.78 -13.38 -9.81
N SER A 189 16.59 -14.65 -10.13
CA SER A 189 17.42 -15.32 -11.14
C SER A 189 17.25 -14.77 -12.57
N LEU A 190 16.34 -13.82 -12.75
CA LEU A 190 16.08 -13.10 -14.01
C LEU A 190 16.36 -11.60 -13.89
N GLU A 191 16.95 -11.13 -12.78
CA GLU A 191 17.26 -9.72 -12.58
C GLU A 191 18.11 -9.17 -13.74
N GLY A 192 17.69 -8.06 -14.35
CA GLY A 192 18.36 -7.44 -15.49
C GLY A 192 18.19 -8.14 -16.83
N MET A 193 17.62 -9.35 -16.86
CA MET A 193 17.40 -10.10 -18.10
C MET A 193 16.20 -9.60 -18.89
N ASN A 194 16.24 -9.78 -20.20
CA ASN A 194 15.12 -9.54 -21.09
C ASN A 194 14.02 -10.57 -20.83
N VAL A 195 12.86 -10.11 -20.37
CA VAL A 195 11.69 -10.95 -20.09
C VAL A 195 10.49 -10.50 -20.91
N GLN A 196 9.51 -11.39 -21.07
CA GLN A 196 8.32 -11.15 -21.85
C GLN A 196 7.09 -11.69 -21.13
N VAL A 197 6.01 -10.91 -21.17
CA VAL A 197 4.65 -11.37 -20.89
C VAL A 197 3.76 -11.14 -22.10
N ALA A 198 2.70 -11.91 -22.25
CA ALA A 198 1.75 -11.75 -23.34
C ALA A 198 0.31 -11.94 -22.87
N ASP A 199 -0.59 -11.11 -23.39
CA ASP A 199 -2.04 -11.18 -23.13
C ASP A 199 -2.37 -11.29 -21.62
N THR A 200 -1.77 -10.43 -20.81
CA THR A 200 -1.88 -10.48 -19.35
C THR A 200 -3.04 -9.65 -18.83
N ARG A 201 -3.76 -10.19 -17.85
CA ARG A 201 -4.84 -9.47 -17.17
C ARG A 201 -4.28 -8.43 -16.21
N VAL A 202 -4.83 -7.21 -16.28
CA VAL A 202 -4.53 -6.11 -15.37
C VAL A 202 -5.22 -6.38 -14.03
N VAL A 203 -4.46 -6.31 -12.94
CA VAL A 203 -4.92 -6.54 -11.57
C VAL A 203 -4.72 -5.34 -10.64
N GLY A 204 -3.99 -4.33 -11.09
CA GLY A 204 -3.92 -2.99 -10.51
C GLY A 204 -4.00 -1.98 -11.64
N ALA A 205 -4.93 -1.05 -11.54
CA ALA A 205 -5.19 -0.02 -12.55
C ALA A 205 -3.96 0.86 -12.78
N THR A 206 -3.92 1.54 -13.92
CA THR A 206 -2.87 2.53 -14.20
C THR A 206 -2.92 3.65 -13.19
N ASP A 207 -1.80 3.90 -12.54
CA ASP A 207 -1.65 4.93 -11.53
C ASP A 207 -1.13 6.28 -12.11
N PRO A 208 -1.08 7.36 -11.31
CA PRO A 208 -0.57 8.66 -11.74
C PRO A 208 0.92 8.67 -12.13
N TYR A 209 1.67 7.63 -11.77
CA TYR A 209 3.10 7.50 -12.08
C TYR A 209 3.36 6.77 -13.38
N SER A 210 2.30 6.39 -14.13
CA SER A 210 2.38 5.60 -15.35
C SER A 210 2.91 4.18 -15.10
N GLU A 211 2.32 3.54 -14.11
CA GLU A 211 2.56 2.16 -13.71
C GLU A 211 1.24 1.40 -13.68
N LEU A 212 1.26 0.11 -13.91
CA LEU A 212 0.13 -0.79 -13.72
C LEU A 212 0.62 -2.17 -13.27
N TRP A 213 -0.27 -2.99 -12.72
CA TRP A 213 0.06 -4.37 -12.34
C TRP A 213 -0.73 -5.36 -13.19
N VAL A 214 -0.03 -6.37 -13.67
CA VAL A 214 -0.63 -7.51 -14.36
C VAL A 214 -0.45 -8.78 -13.53
N THR A 215 -1.20 -9.83 -13.87
CA THR A 215 -0.92 -11.18 -13.38
C THR A 215 -0.61 -12.14 -14.51
N VAL A 216 0.45 -12.93 -14.33
CA VAL A 216 0.80 -14.05 -15.20
C VAL A 216 0.17 -15.37 -14.71
N ARG A 217 -0.54 -15.33 -13.57
CA ARG A 217 -1.28 -16.47 -13.00
C ARG A 217 -2.77 -16.10 -12.78
N PRO A 218 -3.52 -15.92 -13.88
CA PRO A 218 -4.87 -15.34 -13.82
C PRO A 218 -5.90 -16.21 -13.07
N GLU A 219 -5.61 -17.48 -12.86
CA GLU A 219 -6.50 -18.41 -12.13
C GLU A 219 -6.27 -18.37 -10.60
N ASP A 220 -5.19 -17.70 -10.13
CA ASP A 220 -4.90 -17.63 -8.71
C ASP A 220 -5.75 -16.51 -8.06
N ASN A 221 -6.62 -16.90 -7.12
CA ASN A 221 -7.47 -16.00 -6.31
C ASN A 221 -8.16 -14.87 -7.09
N PRO A 222 -8.84 -15.14 -8.22
CA PRO A 222 -9.46 -14.09 -8.99
C PRO A 222 -10.57 -13.39 -8.19
N SER A 223 -10.62 -12.06 -8.26
CA SER A 223 -11.80 -11.32 -7.83
C SER A 223 -12.94 -11.51 -8.85
N ALA A 224 -14.17 -11.23 -8.42
CA ALA A 224 -15.33 -11.31 -9.31
C ALA A 224 -15.24 -10.35 -10.51
N ARG A 225 -14.41 -9.30 -10.39
CA ARG A 225 -14.28 -8.21 -11.36
C ARG A 225 -12.94 -8.19 -12.08
N GLY A 226 -12.13 -9.23 -11.92
CA GLY A 226 -10.89 -9.43 -12.68
C GLY A 226 -9.59 -9.09 -11.93
N GLY A 227 -9.66 -8.64 -10.69
CA GLY A 227 -8.50 -8.46 -9.82
C GLY A 227 -7.94 -9.77 -9.26
N THR A 228 -7.10 -9.65 -8.25
CA THR A 228 -6.47 -10.79 -7.54
C THR A 228 -6.59 -10.56 -6.04
N VAL A 229 -7.41 -11.37 -5.35
CA VAL A 229 -7.73 -11.19 -3.92
C VAL A 229 -6.57 -11.63 -3.04
N TYR A 230 -6.20 -10.78 -2.09
CA TYR A 230 -5.25 -11.07 -1.02
C TYR A 230 -6.00 -11.54 0.23
N GLY A 231 -6.24 -12.84 0.31
CA GLY A 231 -7.10 -13.43 1.34
C GLY A 231 -6.37 -14.08 2.52
N SER A 232 -5.03 -14.05 2.57
CA SER A 232 -4.24 -14.54 3.71
C SER A 232 -2.77 -14.16 3.57
N TYR A 233 -2.04 -14.14 4.70
CA TYR A 233 -0.59 -13.93 4.70
C TYR A 233 0.21 -15.03 3.99
N ALA A 234 -0.36 -16.21 3.86
CA ALA A 234 0.30 -17.34 3.19
C ALA A 234 0.18 -17.31 1.67
N ASN A 235 -0.65 -16.44 1.12
CA ASN A 235 -0.91 -16.35 -0.31
C ASN A 235 -0.75 -14.93 -0.82
N GLN A 236 0.46 -14.62 -1.30
CA GLN A 236 0.86 -13.28 -1.74
C GLN A 236 0.58 -13.03 -3.23
N ASN A 237 -0.08 -13.96 -3.95
CA ASN A 237 -0.37 -13.86 -5.38
C ASN A 237 0.91 -13.71 -6.22
N SER A 238 1.63 -14.80 -6.38
CA SER A 238 2.98 -14.87 -6.95
C SER A 238 3.09 -14.40 -8.41
N GLY A 239 1.99 -14.41 -9.14
CA GLY A 239 1.95 -14.01 -10.55
C GLY A 239 1.90 -12.51 -10.80
N ARG A 240 1.83 -11.67 -9.76
CA ARG A 240 1.76 -10.21 -9.91
C ARG A 240 3.09 -9.64 -10.39
N LEU A 241 3.04 -8.76 -11.36
CA LEU A 241 4.20 -8.08 -11.92
C LEU A 241 3.83 -6.62 -12.22
N GLN A 242 4.67 -5.69 -11.77
CA GLN A 242 4.55 -4.29 -12.16
C GLN A 242 5.05 -4.10 -13.60
N ILE A 243 4.39 -3.24 -14.35
CA ILE A 243 4.78 -2.81 -15.69
C ILE A 243 5.08 -1.32 -15.67
N GLN A 244 6.28 -0.96 -16.09
CA GLN A 244 6.69 0.42 -16.37
C GLN A 244 7.17 0.53 -17.81
N SER A 245 7.23 1.75 -18.39
CA SER A 245 7.75 1.98 -19.73
C SER A 245 9.15 2.56 -19.68
N LEU A 246 10.06 2.03 -20.53
CA LEU A 246 11.35 2.68 -20.80
C LEU A 246 11.22 3.82 -21.81
N VAL A 247 10.11 3.89 -22.55
CA VAL A 247 9.82 5.00 -23.45
C VAL A 247 9.22 6.14 -22.63
N PRO A 248 9.82 7.34 -22.66
CA PRO A 248 9.27 8.49 -21.96
C PRO A 248 7.82 8.77 -22.38
N THR A 249 6.95 9.08 -21.42
CA THR A 249 5.51 9.34 -21.66
C THR A 249 5.26 10.49 -22.65
N ALA A 250 6.17 11.42 -22.77
CA ALA A 250 6.13 12.48 -23.78
C ALA A 250 6.31 11.98 -25.23
N GLN A 251 6.93 10.82 -25.41
CA GLN A 251 7.12 10.19 -26.73
C GLN A 251 6.02 9.16 -27.01
N GLN A 252 5.64 8.39 -26.02
CA GLN A 252 4.56 7.42 -26.09
C GLN A 252 3.76 7.45 -24.78
N PRO A 253 2.51 7.93 -24.81
CA PRO A 253 1.66 7.90 -23.63
C PRO A 253 1.55 6.48 -23.06
N PHE A 254 1.66 6.37 -21.72
CA PHE A 254 1.44 5.10 -21.06
C PHE A 254 -0.04 4.73 -21.18
N PRO A 255 -0.39 3.46 -21.42
CA PRO A 255 -1.79 3.07 -21.58
C PRO A 255 -2.56 3.21 -20.27
N THR A 256 -3.81 3.70 -20.36
CA THR A 256 -4.76 3.72 -19.24
C THR A 256 -5.54 2.42 -19.23
N ALA A 257 -5.49 1.69 -18.11
CA ALA A 257 -6.17 0.43 -17.92
C ALA A 257 -6.82 0.36 -16.54
N ASN A 258 -7.96 -0.30 -16.47
CA ASN A 258 -8.66 -0.64 -15.23
C ASN A 258 -8.40 -2.10 -14.86
N VAL A 259 -8.71 -2.47 -13.63
CA VAL A 259 -8.68 -3.87 -13.21
C VAL A 259 -9.61 -4.70 -14.10
N GLY A 260 -9.15 -5.90 -14.50
CA GLY A 260 -9.87 -6.78 -15.41
C GLY A 260 -9.59 -6.55 -16.89
N ASP A 261 -9.07 -5.39 -17.28
CA ASP A 261 -8.61 -5.17 -18.66
C ASP A 261 -7.47 -6.13 -19.01
N VAL A 262 -7.18 -6.29 -20.29
CA VAL A 262 -6.08 -7.15 -20.77
C VAL A 262 -5.05 -6.31 -21.49
N LEU A 263 -3.81 -6.41 -21.06
CA LEU A 263 -2.66 -5.89 -21.80
C LEU A 263 -2.32 -6.91 -22.91
N THR A 264 -2.90 -6.70 -24.09
CA THR A 264 -2.83 -7.63 -25.23
C THR A 264 -1.55 -7.50 -26.02
N GLY A 265 -1.17 -8.61 -26.67
CA GLY A 265 0.10 -8.69 -27.39
C GLY A 265 1.27 -8.86 -26.44
N THR A 266 2.48 -8.56 -26.95
CA THR A 266 3.71 -8.74 -26.21
C THR A 266 4.11 -7.48 -25.45
N THR A 267 4.41 -7.64 -24.16
CA THR A 267 5.12 -6.64 -23.34
C THR A 267 6.49 -7.22 -22.99
N GLU A 268 7.57 -6.53 -23.37
CA GLU A 268 8.93 -7.05 -23.31
C GLU A 268 9.92 -5.98 -22.89
N GLY A 269 10.87 -6.36 -22.06
CA GLY A 269 11.97 -5.52 -21.61
C GLY A 269 12.77 -6.15 -20.47
N PRO A 270 13.76 -5.45 -19.94
CA PRO A 270 14.51 -5.91 -18.76
C PRO A 270 13.62 -6.04 -17.52
N LEU A 271 13.87 -7.08 -16.73
CA LEU A 271 13.31 -7.21 -15.40
C LEU A 271 14.19 -6.43 -14.41
N ASP A 272 13.58 -5.51 -13.69
CA ASP A 272 14.22 -4.65 -12.69
C ASP A 272 13.58 -4.87 -11.32
N TYR A 273 14.14 -4.26 -10.28
CA TYR A 273 13.54 -4.19 -8.96
C TYR A 273 13.49 -2.75 -8.46
N ASN A 274 12.36 -2.33 -7.89
CA ASN A 274 12.22 -1.03 -7.25
C ASN A 274 11.42 -1.12 -5.94
N GLN A 275 11.53 -0.08 -5.10
CA GLN A 275 10.87 -0.02 -3.80
C GLN A 275 9.33 0.11 -3.85
N PHE A 276 8.76 0.50 -5.00
CA PHE A 276 7.33 0.80 -5.13
C PHE A 276 6.52 -0.40 -5.62
N GLY A 277 7.09 -1.22 -6.50
CA GLY A 277 6.41 -2.37 -7.11
C GLY A 277 7.11 -3.71 -6.86
N GLY A 278 8.32 -3.71 -6.35
CA GLY A 278 9.15 -4.91 -6.30
C GLY A 278 9.72 -5.22 -7.68
N TYR A 279 9.62 -6.49 -8.12
CA TYR A 279 10.05 -6.86 -9.46
C TYR A 279 9.16 -6.23 -10.51
N THR A 280 9.78 -5.53 -11.46
CA THR A 280 9.13 -4.67 -12.43
C THR A 280 9.65 -5.00 -13.84
N LEU A 281 8.75 -5.30 -14.77
CA LEU A 281 9.11 -5.36 -16.17
C LEU A 281 9.19 -3.94 -16.70
N THR A 282 10.40 -3.47 -16.97
CA THR A 282 10.67 -2.15 -17.59
C THR A 282 10.58 -2.28 -19.11
N ALA A 283 9.38 -2.06 -19.63
CA ALA A 283 9.02 -2.38 -20.99
C ALA A 283 9.67 -1.48 -22.02
N ARG A 284 10.41 -2.06 -22.94
CA ARG A 284 10.85 -1.48 -24.21
C ARG A 284 9.73 -1.56 -25.26
N THR A 285 8.95 -2.63 -25.20
CA THR A 285 7.76 -2.85 -26.01
C THR A 285 6.58 -3.05 -25.06
N LEU A 286 5.51 -2.27 -25.23
CA LEU A 286 4.27 -2.39 -24.47
C LEU A 286 3.17 -3.00 -25.34
N GLY A 287 2.42 -3.91 -24.77
CA GLY A 287 1.14 -4.35 -25.30
C GLY A 287 0.11 -3.21 -25.39
N THR A 288 -1.04 -3.50 -25.94
CA THR A 288 -2.16 -2.58 -26.04
C THR A 288 -3.29 -2.99 -25.10
N VAL A 289 -3.98 -2.01 -24.50
CA VAL A 289 -5.08 -2.32 -23.59
C VAL A 289 -6.33 -2.70 -24.37
N ALA A 290 -6.85 -3.89 -24.10
CA ALA A 290 -8.20 -4.29 -24.47
C ALA A 290 -9.10 -4.15 -23.23
N SER A 291 -10.06 -3.23 -23.28
CA SER A 291 -10.94 -2.99 -22.15
C SER A 291 -11.89 -4.17 -21.91
N HIS A 292 -12.01 -4.56 -20.66
CA HIS A 292 -12.99 -5.52 -20.17
C HIS A 292 -14.40 -4.88 -20.02
N GLY A 293 -14.48 -3.55 -20.13
CA GLY A 293 -15.74 -2.82 -19.99
C GLY A 293 -16.22 -2.68 -18.55
N LEU A 294 -15.27 -2.62 -17.60
CA LEU A 294 -15.56 -2.44 -16.17
C LEU A 294 -16.44 -1.20 -15.96
N GLN A 295 -17.50 -1.34 -15.16
CA GLN A 295 -18.42 -0.25 -14.83
C GLN A 295 -18.45 -0.04 -13.32
N PRO A 296 -18.57 1.21 -12.84
CA PRO A 296 -18.85 1.48 -11.43
C PRO A 296 -20.13 0.80 -10.98
N GLU A 297 -20.11 0.22 -9.80
CA GLU A 297 -21.25 -0.47 -9.21
C GLU A 297 -22.28 0.51 -8.63
N THR A 298 -23.48 0.03 -8.40
CA THR A 298 -24.56 0.76 -7.76
C THR A 298 -25.33 -0.21 -6.87
N THR A 299 -25.48 0.15 -5.62
CA THR A 299 -26.24 -0.66 -4.68
C THR A 299 -27.72 -0.28 -4.65
N ARG A 300 -28.56 -1.16 -4.09
CA ARG A 300 -29.99 -0.86 -3.94
C ARG A 300 -30.24 0.19 -2.85
N LYS A 301 -31.30 0.95 -3.00
CA LYS A 301 -31.79 1.85 -1.95
C LYS A 301 -32.34 1.07 -0.76
N GLN A 302 -32.15 1.62 0.46
CA GLN A 302 -32.73 1.09 1.70
C GLN A 302 -34.26 1.17 1.68
N ARG A 303 -34.92 0.18 2.29
CA ARG A 303 -36.36 0.17 2.52
C ARG A 303 -36.73 1.11 3.66
N LYS A 304 -38.03 1.39 3.83
CA LYS A 304 -38.51 2.29 4.88
C LYS A 304 -38.16 1.81 6.30
N ASP A 305 -38.12 0.49 6.51
CA ASP A 305 -37.82 -0.16 7.79
C ASP A 305 -36.32 -0.47 7.98
N GLU A 306 -35.50 -0.19 6.98
CA GLU A 306 -34.06 -0.36 7.02
C GLU A 306 -33.36 0.97 7.32
N LEU A 307 -32.34 0.92 8.15
CA LEU A 307 -31.36 1.98 8.37
C LEU A 307 -30.11 1.62 7.55
N ALA A 308 -29.77 2.44 6.55
CA ALA A 308 -28.57 2.30 5.78
C ALA A 308 -27.43 3.06 6.46
N VAL A 309 -26.36 2.37 6.81
CA VAL A 309 -25.15 2.92 7.39
C VAL A 309 -23.97 2.61 6.49
N ALA A 310 -23.26 3.63 6.03
CA ALA A 310 -22.14 3.53 5.10
C ALA A 310 -20.84 4.07 5.71
N THR A 311 -19.71 3.63 5.17
CA THR A 311 -18.39 4.21 5.40
C THR A 311 -17.75 4.57 4.07
N TYR A 312 -17.00 5.67 4.02
CA TYR A 312 -16.34 6.15 2.83
C TYR A 312 -15.08 6.95 3.19
N ASN A 313 -13.92 6.37 2.96
CA ASN A 313 -12.67 7.12 2.96
C ASN A 313 -12.63 7.98 1.68
N VAL A 314 -12.50 9.30 1.83
CA VAL A 314 -12.58 10.28 0.73
C VAL A 314 -11.21 10.84 0.33
N GLU A 315 -10.15 10.19 0.75
CA GLU A 315 -8.75 10.46 0.39
C GLU A 315 -8.36 11.93 0.55
N ASN A 316 -8.06 12.31 1.81
CA ASN A 316 -7.54 13.63 2.17
C ASN A 316 -8.34 14.81 1.59
N LEU A 317 -9.68 14.77 1.70
CA LEU A 317 -10.56 15.78 1.12
C LEU A 317 -10.45 17.12 1.85
N ASP A 318 -10.13 18.21 1.14
CA ASP A 318 -10.07 19.58 1.65
C ASP A 318 -10.74 20.59 0.70
N PRO A 319 -11.02 21.85 1.15
CA PRO A 319 -11.71 22.82 0.32
C PRO A 319 -10.96 23.26 -0.94
N SER A 320 -9.64 23.06 -1.01
CA SER A 320 -8.82 23.41 -2.17
C SER A 320 -8.89 22.37 -3.30
N ASP A 321 -9.37 21.17 -3.00
CA ASP A 321 -9.58 20.12 -4.00
C ASP A 321 -10.46 20.63 -5.15
N PRO A 322 -10.20 20.17 -6.39
CA PRO A 322 -11.02 20.51 -7.54
C PRO A 322 -12.48 20.13 -7.32
N GLN A 323 -13.41 20.98 -7.80
CA GLN A 323 -14.85 20.70 -7.70
C GLN A 323 -15.20 19.33 -8.30
N ALA A 324 -14.51 18.89 -9.34
CA ALA A 324 -14.70 17.57 -9.95
C ALA A 324 -14.47 16.40 -8.98
N LYS A 325 -13.53 16.51 -8.03
CA LYS A 325 -13.33 15.49 -6.96
C LYS A 325 -14.57 15.45 -6.06
N PHE A 326 -15.04 16.61 -5.61
CA PHE A 326 -16.28 16.70 -4.81
C PHE A 326 -17.49 16.15 -5.54
N ASP A 327 -17.64 16.46 -6.82
CA ASP A 327 -18.77 15.99 -7.64
C ASP A 327 -18.76 14.46 -7.80
N ARG A 328 -17.59 13.87 -8.00
CA ARG A 328 -17.42 12.42 -8.12
C ARG A 328 -17.68 11.71 -6.80
N LEU A 329 -17.12 12.20 -5.68
CA LEU A 329 -17.39 11.67 -4.35
C LEU A 329 -18.87 11.79 -3.99
N ALA A 330 -19.51 12.91 -4.34
CA ALA A 330 -20.94 13.13 -4.15
C ALA A 330 -21.79 12.15 -4.99
N ALA A 331 -21.39 11.86 -6.24
CA ALA A 331 -22.03 10.82 -7.05
C ALA A 331 -21.88 9.43 -6.39
N GLY A 332 -20.74 9.16 -5.76
CA GLY A 332 -20.50 7.98 -4.91
C GLY A 332 -21.58 7.83 -3.85
N VAL A 333 -21.85 8.89 -3.10
CA VAL A 333 -22.87 8.88 -2.04
C VAL A 333 -24.30 8.79 -2.62
N VAL A 334 -24.62 9.57 -3.66
CA VAL A 334 -26.00 9.73 -4.15
C VAL A 334 -26.41 8.61 -5.09
N THR A 335 -25.60 8.37 -6.11
CA THR A 335 -25.91 7.41 -7.18
C THR A 335 -25.52 6.00 -6.79
N HIS A 336 -24.27 5.83 -6.33
CA HIS A 336 -23.69 4.50 -6.14
C HIS A 336 -24.09 3.87 -4.81
N LEU A 337 -24.05 4.63 -3.71
CA LEU A 337 -24.53 4.20 -2.39
C LEU A 337 -26.05 4.39 -2.19
N ALA A 338 -26.77 5.01 -3.15
CA ALA A 338 -28.19 5.28 -3.11
C ALA A 338 -28.66 6.15 -1.91
N SER A 339 -27.86 7.13 -1.50
CA SER A 339 -28.09 8.07 -0.40
C SER A 339 -28.37 7.37 0.95
N PRO A 340 -27.37 6.78 1.63
CA PRO A 340 -27.52 6.14 2.92
C PRO A 340 -28.09 7.09 3.98
N ASP A 341 -28.64 6.54 5.06
CA ASP A 341 -29.18 7.35 6.16
C ASP A 341 -28.07 7.95 7.03
N ILE A 342 -26.95 7.22 7.18
CA ILE A 342 -25.73 7.65 7.88
C ILE A 342 -24.54 7.29 6.98
N VAL A 343 -23.59 8.21 6.84
CA VAL A 343 -22.29 7.98 6.21
C VAL A 343 -21.21 8.40 7.19
N ALA A 344 -20.34 7.47 7.59
CA ALA A 344 -19.09 7.82 8.22
C ALA A 344 -18.09 8.15 7.11
N LEU A 345 -17.43 9.29 7.25
CA LEU A 345 -16.36 9.74 6.35
C LEU A 345 -15.03 9.62 7.07
N GLU A 346 -14.04 9.14 6.37
CA GLU A 346 -12.64 9.13 6.78
C GLU A 346 -11.85 10.11 5.90
N GLU A 347 -10.73 10.62 6.42
CA GLU A 347 -9.81 11.53 5.72
C GLU A 347 -10.42 12.89 5.33
N ILE A 348 -11.34 13.39 6.14
CA ILE A 348 -11.74 14.79 6.06
C ILE A 348 -10.60 15.63 6.62
N GLN A 349 -10.02 16.51 5.83
CA GLN A 349 -9.04 17.50 6.26
C GLN A 349 -9.73 18.77 6.80
N ASP A 350 -8.95 19.63 7.42
CA ASP A 350 -9.43 20.93 7.87
C ASP A 350 -9.66 21.93 6.72
N ASN A 351 -10.00 23.14 7.06
CA ASN A 351 -10.44 24.15 6.08
C ASN A 351 -9.33 24.68 5.15
N ASN A 352 -8.08 24.35 5.39
CA ASN A 352 -6.95 24.74 4.54
C ASN A 352 -5.98 23.60 4.19
N GLY A 353 -6.41 22.36 4.41
CA GLY A 353 -5.72 21.16 3.96
C GLY A 353 -4.33 20.99 4.60
N ALA A 354 -3.31 20.69 3.80
CA ALA A 354 -1.95 20.41 4.28
C ALA A 354 -1.20 21.64 4.84
N VAL A 355 -1.86 22.79 5.00
CA VAL A 355 -1.22 24.01 5.54
C VAL A 355 -1.15 23.93 7.06
N ASN A 356 0.02 23.74 7.62
CA ASN A 356 0.23 23.62 9.06
C ASN A 356 0.34 25.00 9.74
N ASP A 357 -0.79 25.67 9.96
CA ASP A 357 -0.88 26.99 10.60
C ASP A 357 -1.70 27.01 11.91
N GLY A 358 -2.15 25.84 12.36
CA GLY A 358 -2.97 25.67 13.56
C GLY A 358 -4.49 25.65 13.29
N THR A 359 -4.92 25.76 12.05
CA THR A 359 -6.31 25.54 11.65
C THR A 359 -6.69 24.09 11.93
N VAL A 360 -7.83 23.88 12.60
CA VAL A 360 -8.34 22.53 12.90
C VAL A 360 -9.83 22.38 12.54
N ALA A 361 -10.53 23.47 12.23
CA ALA A 361 -11.93 23.42 11.82
C ALA A 361 -12.07 22.81 10.42
N ALA A 362 -13.09 21.98 10.19
CA ALA A 362 -13.39 21.34 8.91
C ALA A 362 -14.81 21.63 8.40
N ASP A 363 -15.45 22.65 8.93
CA ASP A 363 -16.81 23.00 8.56
C ASP A 363 -16.95 23.42 7.09
N GLN A 364 -15.93 24.06 6.49
CA GLN A 364 -15.94 24.42 5.08
C GLN A 364 -15.82 23.17 4.21
N THR A 365 -14.93 22.24 4.55
CA THR A 365 -14.76 20.97 3.84
C THR A 365 -16.07 20.18 3.83
N LEU A 366 -16.66 19.97 5.01
CA LEU A 366 -17.91 19.22 5.16
C LEU A 366 -19.09 19.90 4.46
N ASN A 367 -19.22 21.24 4.59
CA ASN A 367 -20.30 21.97 3.93
C ASN A 367 -20.16 21.96 2.40
N LYS A 368 -18.94 22.14 1.87
CA LYS A 368 -18.66 22.01 0.41
C LYS A 368 -19.04 20.63 -0.10
N PHE A 369 -18.73 19.56 0.65
CA PHE A 369 -19.11 18.21 0.27
C PHE A 369 -20.62 18.00 0.31
N ILE A 370 -21.30 18.48 1.34
CA ILE A 370 -22.78 18.41 1.43
C ILE A 370 -23.43 19.20 0.29
N ASP A 371 -22.90 20.35 -0.08
CA ASP A 371 -23.41 21.14 -1.21
C ASP A 371 -23.25 20.37 -2.54
N ALA A 372 -22.14 19.67 -2.75
CA ALA A 372 -21.96 18.78 -3.90
C ALA A 372 -22.95 17.61 -3.88
N ILE A 373 -23.22 17.00 -2.71
CA ILE A 373 -24.23 15.94 -2.55
C ILE A 373 -25.62 16.47 -2.92
N VAL A 374 -25.98 17.68 -2.50
CA VAL A 374 -27.27 18.31 -2.87
C VAL A 374 -27.32 18.61 -4.36
N ALA A 375 -26.23 19.11 -4.95
CA ALA A 375 -26.14 19.36 -6.38
C ALA A 375 -26.30 18.07 -7.21
N ALA A 376 -25.81 16.94 -6.70
CA ALA A 376 -26.00 15.61 -7.28
C ALA A 376 -27.44 15.04 -7.08
N GLY A 377 -28.35 15.77 -6.43
CA GLY A 377 -29.73 15.34 -6.17
C GLY A 377 -29.93 14.55 -4.88
N GLY A 378 -28.92 14.48 -4.02
CA GLY A 378 -29.01 13.84 -2.71
C GLY A 378 -29.68 14.71 -1.63
N PRO A 379 -29.91 14.14 -0.43
CA PRO A 379 -30.45 14.92 0.67
C PRO A 379 -29.41 15.89 1.23
N ARG A 380 -29.85 16.99 1.81
CA ARG A 380 -28.97 17.84 2.60
C ARG A 380 -28.72 17.16 3.93
N TYR A 381 -27.58 16.49 4.04
CA TYR A 381 -27.13 15.88 5.28
C TYR A 381 -26.83 16.94 6.35
N GLN A 382 -27.03 16.56 7.61
CA GLN A 382 -26.39 17.21 8.74
C GLN A 382 -25.11 16.45 9.06
N TRP A 383 -24.17 17.10 9.76
CA TRP A 383 -22.91 16.46 10.13
C TRP A 383 -22.56 16.61 11.61
N ARG A 384 -21.76 15.68 12.12
CA ARG A 384 -21.11 15.74 13.43
C ARG A 384 -19.67 15.25 13.31
N SER A 385 -18.76 16.01 13.90
CA SER A 385 -17.34 15.70 14.01
C SER A 385 -16.78 16.29 15.29
N ILE A 386 -15.54 15.98 15.63
CA ILE A 386 -14.77 16.62 16.69
C ILE A 386 -13.44 17.06 16.08
N ASP A 387 -13.15 18.35 16.18
CA ASP A 387 -11.86 18.89 15.73
C ASP A 387 -10.73 18.31 16.58
N PRO A 388 -9.61 17.85 15.97
CA PRO A 388 -8.46 17.36 16.72
C PRO A 388 -7.71 18.50 17.42
N THR A 389 -6.82 18.16 18.35
CA THR A 389 -5.72 19.05 18.69
C THR A 389 -4.76 19.11 17.50
N ASN A 390 -4.31 20.31 17.13
CA ASN A 390 -3.46 20.49 15.95
C ASN A 390 -2.25 19.54 15.96
N GLY A 391 -2.07 18.80 14.86
CA GLY A 391 -0.93 17.92 14.60
C GLY A 391 -0.87 16.64 15.45
N THR A 392 -1.95 16.26 16.20
CA THR A 392 -1.91 15.11 17.11
C THR A 392 -2.56 13.83 16.57
N ASP A 393 -3.31 13.93 15.47
CA ASP A 393 -4.09 12.80 14.96
C ASP A 393 -3.41 12.08 13.77
N GLY A 394 -2.17 12.47 13.41
CA GLY A 394 -1.41 11.87 12.30
C GLY A 394 -2.06 12.13 10.94
N GLY A 395 -1.71 11.32 9.95
CA GLY A 395 -2.13 11.50 8.56
C GLY A 395 -1.29 12.55 7.83
N GLU A 396 -1.88 13.22 6.83
CA GLU A 396 -1.22 14.29 6.09
C GLU A 396 -0.78 15.41 7.04
N PRO A 397 0.51 15.80 7.07
CA PRO A 397 0.99 16.87 7.92
C PRO A 397 0.27 18.19 7.64
N GLY A 398 -0.28 18.80 8.70
CA GLY A 398 -1.09 20.01 8.60
C GLY A 398 -2.58 19.76 8.35
N GLY A 399 -2.96 18.65 7.74
CA GLY A 399 -4.34 18.37 7.33
C GLY A 399 -5.31 18.07 8.47
N ASN A 400 -4.80 17.76 9.67
CA ASN A 400 -5.62 17.50 10.85
C ASN A 400 -6.79 16.55 10.55
N ILE A 401 -6.52 15.45 9.85
CA ILE A 401 -7.54 14.55 9.33
C ILE A 401 -8.37 13.91 10.43
N ARG A 402 -9.66 13.71 10.14
CA ARG A 402 -10.64 13.21 11.11
C ARG A 402 -11.72 12.37 10.47
N GLN A 403 -12.52 11.73 11.32
CA GLN A 403 -13.78 11.13 10.95
C GLN A 403 -14.92 12.14 11.14
N ALA A 404 -15.95 12.02 10.30
CA ALA A 404 -17.19 12.77 10.43
C ALA A 404 -18.39 11.89 10.13
N PHE A 405 -19.50 12.11 10.83
CA PHE A 405 -20.79 11.55 10.46
C PHE A 405 -21.55 12.53 9.57
N LEU A 406 -22.02 12.07 8.40
CA LEU A 406 -23.14 12.70 7.70
C LEU A 406 -24.40 11.90 7.98
N PHE A 407 -25.53 12.57 8.22
CA PHE A 407 -26.80 11.88 8.45
C PHE A 407 -28.00 12.62 7.87
N ASN A 408 -28.94 11.85 7.31
CA ASN A 408 -30.19 12.36 6.75
C ASN A 408 -31.20 12.57 7.88
N ALA A 409 -31.36 13.83 8.32
CA ALA A 409 -32.25 14.20 9.44
C ALA A 409 -33.75 13.91 9.18
N ALA A 410 -34.17 13.69 7.93
CA ALA A 410 -35.54 13.24 7.61
C ALA A 410 -35.76 11.75 7.92
N ARG A 411 -34.71 10.97 8.12
CA ARG A 411 -34.77 9.53 8.32
C ARG A 411 -34.26 9.09 9.71
N VAL A 412 -33.22 9.74 10.20
CA VAL A 412 -32.54 9.39 11.46
C VAL A 412 -32.24 10.66 12.26
N SER A 413 -32.38 10.62 13.58
CA SER A 413 -31.99 11.72 14.45
C SER A 413 -30.68 11.39 15.16
N PHE A 414 -29.83 12.40 15.32
CA PHE A 414 -28.64 12.33 16.17
C PHE A 414 -28.97 12.77 17.59
N THR A 415 -28.47 12.09 18.60
CA THR A 415 -28.65 12.45 20.00
C THR A 415 -27.44 13.27 20.45
N ASP A 416 -27.55 14.58 20.40
CA ASP A 416 -26.50 15.47 20.89
C ASP A 416 -26.41 15.43 22.43
N ARG A 417 -25.18 15.19 22.93
CA ARG A 417 -24.82 15.33 24.36
C ARG A 417 -23.56 16.20 24.44
N PRO A 418 -23.67 17.43 24.98
CA PRO A 418 -22.54 18.37 24.98
C PRO A 418 -21.38 17.89 25.85
N GLY A 419 -20.19 18.47 25.60
CA GLY A 419 -18.96 18.22 26.37
C GLY A 419 -17.95 17.32 25.68
N GLY A 420 -18.23 16.81 24.48
CA GLY A 420 -17.23 16.11 23.65
C GLY A 420 -16.26 17.09 22.99
N ASP A 421 -14.97 16.85 23.16
CA ASP A 421 -13.88 17.61 22.52
C ASP A 421 -12.69 16.67 22.14
N ALA A 422 -11.58 17.26 21.69
CA ALA A 422 -10.40 16.53 21.25
C ALA A 422 -9.81 15.58 22.31
N THR A 423 -9.98 15.91 23.59
CA THR A 423 -9.29 15.29 24.72
C THR A 423 -10.23 14.62 25.73
N THR A 424 -11.52 14.99 25.73
CA THR A 424 -12.52 14.44 26.64
C THR A 424 -12.92 13.02 26.19
N PRO A 425 -12.67 11.99 27.02
CA PRO A 425 -13.08 10.63 26.69
C PRO A 425 -14.60 10.45 26.80
N VAL A 426 -15.19 9.74 25.86
CA VAL A 426 -16.54 9.22 25.99
C VAL A 426 -16.53 7.97 26.87
N TRP A 427 -17.51 7.85 27.78
CA TRP A 427 -17.75 6.62 28.54
C TRP A 427 -19.19 6.16 28.40
N VAL A 428 -19.43 4.90 28.74
CA VAL A 428 -20.76 4.31 28.70
C VAL A 428 -21.46 4.52 30.04
N SER A 429 -22.66 5.06 29.98
CA SER A 429 -23.55 5.23 31.15
C SER A 429 -24.81 4.38 31.02
N SER A 430 -25.51 4.15 32.11
CA SER A 430 -26.82 3.49 32.11
C SER A 430 -27.92 4.54 32.24
N ASN A 431 -28.81 4.59 31.28
CA ASN A 431 -30.02 5.39 31.33
C ASN A 431 -31.24 4.43 31.37
N HIS A 432 -31.78 4.18 32.56
CA HIS A 432 -32.88 3.24 32.80
C HIS A 432 -32.61 1.84 32.18
N GLY A 433 -31.39 1.31 32.39
CA GLY A 433 -30.98 0.00 31.89
C GLY A 433 -30.61 -0.02 30.39
N ARG A 434 -30.62 1.13 29.71
CA ARG A 434 -30.13 1.28 28.33
C ARG A 434 -28.74 1.89 28.34
N ALA A 435 -27.89 1.39 27.49
CA ALA A 435 -26.59 1.98 27.27
C ALA A 435 -26.74 3.35 26.60
N ALA A 436 -26.03 4.34 27.13
CA ALA A 436 -25.96 5.69 26.59
C ALA A 436 -24.51 6.20 26.65
N LEU A 437 -24.14 7.06 25.72
CA LEU A 437 -22.84 7.73 25.72
C LEU A 437 -22.88 8.92 26.68
N SER A 438 -21.79 9.17 27.41
CA SER A 438 -21.68 10.36 28.31
C SER A 438 -21.71 11.67 27.55
N VAL A 439 -21.08 11.69 26.36
CA VAL A 439 -21.04 12.77 25.37
C VAL A 439 -21.29 12.18 23.97
N SER A 440 -21.94 12.96 23.09
CA SER A 440 -22.25 12.50 21.72
C SER A 440 -22.32 13.72 20.78
N PRO A 441 -21.40 13.86 19.82
CA PRO A 441 -20.31 12.93 19.53
C PRO A 441 -19.25 12.93 20.64
N GLY A 442 -18.46 11.83 20.72
CA GLY A 442 -17.36 11.69 21.68
C GLY A 442 -16.23 10.84 21.15
N ARG A 443 -15.03 11.02 21.68
CA ARG A 443 -13.84 10.26 21.32
C ARG A 443 -13.57 9.12 22.30
N ILE A 444 -13.24 7.92 21.79
CA ILE A 444 -12.93 6.75 22.62
C ILE A 444 -11.48 6.84 23.09
N ALA A 445 -11.31 6.95 24.42
CA ALA A 445 -10.02 6.95 25.12
C ALA A 445 -8.93 7.83 24.42
N PRO A 446 -9.20 9.14 24.13
CA PRO A 446 -8.31 9.95 23.27
C PRO A 446 -6.89 10.12 23.83
N GLY A 447 -6.68 9.93 25.13
CA GLY A 447 -5.39 10.00 25.80
C GLY A 447 -4.61 8.67 25.85
N ASP A 448 -5.15 7.58 25.32
CA ASP A 448 -4.45 6.29 25.30
C ASP A 448 -3.32 6.27 24.25
N SER A 449 -2.21 5.64 24.59
CA SER A 449 -1.02 5.53 23.70
C SER A 449 -1.30 4.83 22.37
N ALA A 450 -2.33 3.99 22.29
CA ALA A 450 -2.78 3.40 21.02
C ALA A 450 -3.15 4.45 19.97
N TRP A 451 -3.55 5.66 20.41
CA TRP A 451 -3.95 6.75 19.55
C TRP A 451 -2.90 7.85 19.39
N ALA A 452 -1.66 7.67 19.89
CA ALA A 452 -0.58 8.62 19.65
C ALA A 452 -0.34 8.75 18.13
N ASP A 453 -0.26 9.97 17.62
CA ASP A 453 -0.12 10.27 16.19
C ASP A 453 -1.07 9.45 15.30
N SER A 454 -2.35 9.32 15.73
CA SER A 454 -3.38 8.58 15.01
C SER A 454 -4.75 9.15 15.34
N ARG A 455 -5.68 9.00 14.39
CA ARG A 455 -7.08 9.43 14.51
C ARG A 455 -7.77 8.69 15.66
N LYS A 456 -8.54 9.40 16.47
CA LYS A 456 -9.28 8.84 17.61
C LYS A 456 -10.69 8.46 17.14
N PRO A 457 -11.22 7.25 17.48
CA PRO A 457 -12.55 6.85 17.06
C PRO A 457 -13.63 7.81 17.50
N LEU A 458 -14.58 8.11 16.61
CA LEU A 458 -15.72 8.98 16.85
C LEU A 458 -16.96 8.14 17.16
N ALA A 459 -17.50 8.25 18.36
CA ALA A 459 -18.73 7.57 18.78
C ALA A 459 -19.91 8.53 18.78
N GLY A 460 -21.05 8.12 18.22
CA GLY A 460 -22.28 8.89 18.19
C GLY A 460 -23.52 8.05 18.48
N GLU A 461 -24.50 8.64 19.16
CA GLU A 461 -25.82 8.04 19.35
C GLU A 461 -26.79 8.51 18.28
N PHE A 462 -27.42 7.58 17.60
CA PHE A 462 -28.49 7.83 16.63
C PHE A 462 -29.79 7.20 17.08
N SER A 463 -30.91 7.70 16.58
CA SER A 463 -32.22 7.10 16.79
C SER A 463 -32.92 6.93 15.45
N PHE A 464 -33.25 5.68 15.12
CA PHE A 464 -34.03 5.34 13.95
C PHE A 464 -35.37 4.74 14.35
N ARG A 465 -36.48 5.42 14.00
CA ARG A 465 -37.84 5.00 14.36
C ARG A 465 -37.99 4.72 15.88
N GLY A 466 -37.40 5.57 16.70
CA GLY A 466 -37.41 5.47 18.16
C GLY A 466 -36.48 4.38 18.75
N LYS A 467 -35.70 3.71 17.95
CA LYS A 467 -34.73 2.70 18.39
C LYS A 467 -33.32 3.29 18.38
N PRO A 468 -32.61 3.30 19.52
CA PRO A 468 -31.24 3.81 19.60
C PRO A 468 -30.27 2.87 18.90
N VAL A 469 -29.27 3.45 18.22
CA VAL A 469 -28.13 2.79 17.57
C VAL A 469 -26.89 3.60 17.90
N ILE A 470 -25.85 2.96 18.43
CA ILE A 470 -24.54 3.58 18.63
C ILE A 470 -23.68 3.27 17.43
N VAL A 471 -23.12 4.30 16.78
CA VAL A 471 -22.22 4.17 15.62
C VAL A 471 -20.85 4.67 16.05
N ILE A 472 -19.80 3.91 15.72
CA ILE A 472 -18.40 4.19 16.04
C ILE A 472 -17.61 4.22 14.72
N ALA A 473 -17.26 5.43 14.27
CA ALA A 473 -16.43 5.64 13.09
C ALA A 473 -14.95 5.56 13.46
N ASN A 474 -14.18 4.87 12.63
CA ASN A 474 -12.76 4.59 12.86
C ASN A 474 -11.93 4.96 11.63
N HIS A 475 -10.70 5.34 11.89
CA HIS A 475 -9.63 5.35 10.90
C HIS A 475 -8.34 4.98 11.67
N PHE A 476 -7.92 3.73 11.57
CA PHE A 476 -6.76 3.22 12.31
C PHE A 476 -5.45 3.68 11.69
N ALA A 477 -4.34 3.38 12.36
CA ALA A 477 -3.00 3.65 11.84
C ALA A 477 -2.77 2.91 10.51
N SER A 478 -2.24 3.62 9.53
CA SER A 478 -1.93 3.04 8.22
C SER A 478 -0.85 1.95 8.31
N LYS A 479 -0.64 1.24 7.19
CA LYS A 479 0.43 0.23 7.05
C LYS A 479 1.82 0.86 6.80
N GLY A 480 1.94 2.18 6.94
CA GLY A 480 3.21 2.87 6.80
C GLY A 480 4.30 2.29 7.73
N GLY A 481 5.47 2.00 7.16
CA GLY A 481 6.59 1.37 7.85
C GLY A 481 6.54 -0.17 7.89
N ASP A 482 5.50 -0.82 7.36
CA ASP A 482 5.52 -2.26 7.10
C ASP A 482 6.47 -2.55 5.93
N ALA A 483 7.22 -3.65 6.03
CA ALA A 483 8.09 -4.08 4.95
C ALA A 483 7.27 -4.58 3.73
N PRO A 484 7.77 -4.44 2.49
CA PRO A 484 7.08 -4.90 1.29
C PRO A 484 6.95 -6.43 1.28
N LEU A 485 5.99 -6.96 0.51
CA LEU A 485 5.81 -8.41 0.35
C LEU A 485 7.06 -9.09 -0.21
N THR A 486 7.84 -8.36 -1.01
CA THR A 486 9.13 -8.78 -1.57
C THR A 486 10.30 -8.69 -0.58
N SER A 487 10.02 -8.39 0.70
CA SER A 487 11.07 -8.12 1.69
C SER A 487 12.15 -9.19 1.75
N ARG A 488 13.40 -8.72 1.92
CA ARG A 488 14.56 -9.57 2.20
C ARG A 488 14.48 -10.34 3.52
N VAL A 489 13.53 -9.98 4.40
CA VAL A 489 13.25 -10.67 5.68
C VAL A 489 11.89 -11.35 5.57
N GLN A 490 11.82 -12.66 5.81
CA GLN A 490 10.61 -13.47 5.70
C GLN A 490 10.39 -14.37 6.93
N PRO A 491 9.17 -14.40 7.48
CA PRO A 491 7.97 -13.69 7.01
C PRO A 491 8.09 -12.17 7.13
N VAL A 492 7.34 -11.46 6.29
CA VAL A 492 7.33 -9.99 6.22
C VAL A 492 7.11 -9.36 7.60
N VAL A 493 7.94 -8.37 7.94
CA VAL A 493 7.80 -7.60 9.19
C VAL A 493 6.70 -6.55 9.02
N ARG A 494 5.64 -6.67 9.80
CA ARG A 494 4.50 -5.75 9.85
C ARG A 494 4.58 -4.90 11.11
N SER A 495 5.44 -3.90 11.08
CA SER A 495 5.77 -3.07 12.26
C SER A 495 4.57 -2.27 12.77
N SER A 496 3.69 -1.85 11.87
CA SER A 496 2.48 -1.06 12.18
C SER A 496 1.33 -1.90 12.77
N GLU A 497 1.33 -3.23 12.58
CA GLU A 497 0.25 -4.14 13.03
C GLU A 497 0.04 -4.08 14.55
N THR A 498 1.13 -3.93 15.33
CA THR A 498 1.06 -3.81 16.80
C THR A 498 0.19 -2.62 17.22
N LYS A 499 0.31 -1.48 16.55
CA LYS A 499 -0.49 -0.28 16.84
C LYS A 499 -1.96 -0.51 16.51
N ARG A 500 -2.27 -1.06 15.34
CA ARG A 500 -3.65 -1.40 14.96
C ARG A 500 -4.28 -2.43 15.89
N LEU A 501 -3.51 -3.42 16.35
CA LEU A 501 -3.98 -4.37 17.36
C LEU A 501 -4.35 -3.67 18.68
N GLN A 502 -3.53 -2.73 19.17
CA GLN A 502 -3.84 -1.92 20.37
C GLN A 502 -5.11 -1.07 20.15
N GLN A 503 -5.26 -0.45 18.99
CA GLN A 503 -6.46 0.30 18.61
C GLN A 503 -7.71 -0.59 18.61
N SER A 504 -7.61 -1.78 18.06
CA SER A 504 -8.69 -2.78 18.09
C SER A 504 -9.09 -3.19 19.50
N VAL A 505 -8.12 -3.30 20.43
CA VAL A 505 -8.38 -3.56 21.86
C VAL A 505 -9.24 -2.46 22.46
N GLN A 506 -8.93 -1.19 22.19
CA GLN A 506 -9.69 -0.06 22.73
C GLN A 506 -11.14 -0.08 22.22
N VAL A 507 -11.35 -0.26 20.92
CA VAL A 507 -12.69 -0.31 20.34
C VAL A 507 -13.50 -1.52 20.83
N ASN A 508 -12.91 -2.72 20.83
CA ASN A 508 -13.58 -3.94 21.34
C ASN A 508 -13.96 -3.77 22.82
N THR A 509 -13.05 -3.22 23.63
CA THR A 509 -13.31 -2.97 25.06
C THR A 509 -14.50 -2.01 25.25
N PHE A 510 -14.56 -0.93 24.48
CA PHE A 510 -15.65 0.03 24.55
C PHE A 510 -17.00 -0.60 24.12
N VAL A 511 -17.02 -1.40 23.07
CA VAL A 511 -18.22 -2.16 22.65
C VAL A 511 -18.67 -3.12 23.74
N ARG A 512 -17.75 -3.81 24.39
CA ARG A 512 -18.10 -4.71 25.52
C ARG A 512 -18.62 -3.97 26.75
N GLN A 513 -18.15 -2.75 27.02
CA GLN A 513 -18.74 -1.89 28.06
C GLN A 513 -20.19 -1.51 27.71
N ILE A 514 -20.49 -1.19 26.44
CA ILE A 514 -21.86 -0.97 25.99
C ILE A 514 -22.73 -2.22 26.25
N GLN A 515 -22.24 -3.38 25.86
CA GLN A 515 -22.96 -4.66 26.01
C GLN A 515 -23.08 -5.11 27.46
N ALA A 516 -22.18 -4.71 28.35
CA ALA A 516 -22.28 -4.96 29.78
C ALA A 516 -23.44 -4.18 30.42
N VAL A 517 -23.71 -2.96 29.93
CA VAL A 517 -24.88 -2.17 30.37
C VAL A 517 -26.16 -2.65 29.70
N GLN A 518 -26.11 -2.95 28.39
CA GLN A 518 -27.24 -3.40 27.62
C GLN A 518 -26.79 -4.51 26.65
N LYS A 519 -27.08 -5.77 26.98
CA LYS A 519 -26.62 -6.96 26.25
C LYS A 519 -27.06 -6.97 24.77
N ASP A 520 -28.25 -6.46 24.50
CA ASP A 520 -28.85 -6.37 23.16
C ASP A 520 -28.67 -4.98 22.52
N ALA A 521 -27.71 -4.18 23.00
CA ALA A 521 -27.39 -2.89 22.41
C ALA A 521 -27.09 -3.02 20.92
N ARG A 522 -27.61 -2.08 20.14
CA ARG A 522 -27.38 -2.00 18.70
C ARG A 522 -26.15 -1.14 18.45
N VAL A 523 -25.06 -1.77 18.07
CA VAL A 523 -23.78 -1.12 17.85
C VAL A 523 -23.33 -1.42 16.43
N VAL A 524 -22.89 -0.38 15.71
CA VAL A 524 -22.19 -0.46 14.43
C VAL A 524 -20.81 0.14 14.61
N VAL A 525 -19.78 -0.61 14.28
CA VAL A 525 -18.38 -0.16 14.20
C VAL A 525 -18.00 -0.18 12.74
N LEU A 526 -17.52 0.92 12.18
CA LEU A 526 -17.19 1.01 10.77
C LEU A 526 -16.02 1.95 10.51
N GLY A 527 -15.49 1.90 9.32
CA GLY A 527 -14.42 2.78 8.86
C GLY A 527 -13.23 2.03 8.30
N ASP A 528 -12.23 2.79 7.96
CA ASP A 528 -10.93 2.28 7.54
C ASP A 528 -10.15 1.76 8.76
N ILE A 529 -10.11 0.44 8.87
CA ILE A 529 -9.38 -0.29 9.93
C ILE A 529 -7.90 -0.46 9.53
N ASN A 530 -7.56 -0.16 8.28
CA ASN A 530 -6.22 -0.29 7.72
C ASN A 530 -5.62 -1.69 7.90
N ASP A 531 -6.46 -2.71 8.06
CA ASP A 531 -6.01 -4.08 8.21
C ASP A 531 -7.06 -5.08 7.71
N TYR A 532 -6.62 -6.31 7.50
CA TYR A 532 -7.42 -7.36 6.87
C TYR A 532 -8.38 -8.03 7.86
N GLU A 533 -9.45 -8.63 7.34
CA GLU A 533 -10.41 -9.42 8.12
C GLU A 533 -9.79 -10.64 8.82
N PHE A 534 -8.66 -11.15 8.27
CA PHE A 534 -7.90 -12.26 8.84
C PHE A 534 -6.72 -11.80 9.73
N SER A 535 -6.45 -10.51 9.85
CA SER A 535 -5.35 -9.96 10.66
C SER A 535 -5.63 -10.07 12.15
N ALA A 536 -4.58 -9.95 12.98
CA ALA A 536 -4.72 -9.89 14.43
C ALA A 536 -5.63 -8.73 14.88
N ALA A 537 -5.56 -7.58 14.21
CA ALA A 537 -6.40 -6.42 14.48
C ALA A 537 -7.88 -6.68 14.13
N GLY A 538 -8.17 -7.24 12.94
CA GLY A 538 -9.51 -7.59 12.50
C GLY A 538 -10.17 -8.64 13.43
N LEU A 539 -9.42 -9.70 13.76
CA LEU A 539 -9.89 -10.74 14.68
C LEU A 539 -10.15 -10.20 16.10
N ARG A 540 -9.34 -9.24 16.55
CA ARG A 540 -9.51 -8.61 17.87
C ARG A 540 -10.81 -7.80 17.96
N LEU A 541 -11.23 -7.12 16.91
CA LEU A 541 -12.50 -6.39 16.90
C LEU A 541 -13.70 -7.31 17.15
N THR A 542 -13.66 -8.54 16.70
CA THR A 542 -14.74 -9.52 16.84
C THR A 542 -14.62 -10.40 18.10
N GLU A 543 -13.54 -10.26 18.87
CA GLU A 543 -13.26 -11.10 20.04
C GLU A 543 -14.40 -11.07 21.06
N GLY A 544 -14.64 -12.21 21.68
CA GLY A 544 -15.74 -12.40 22.64
C GLY A 544 -17.13 -12.38 21.98
N ARG A 545 -17.20 -12.47 20.65
CA ARG A 545 -18.44 -12.31 19.86
C ARG A 545 -19.11 -10.95 20.10
N ALA A 546 -18.31 -9.93 20.41
CA ALA A 546 -18.80 -8.58 20.61
C ALA A 546 -19.40 -7.98 19.35
N LEU A 547 -18.75 -8.26 18.22
CA LEU A 547 -19.15 -7.82 16.88
C LEU A 547 -19.06 -8.98 15.88
N LYS A 548 -19.73 -8.82 14.75
CA LYS A 548 -19.65 -9.65 13.56
C LYS A 548 -19.17 -8.75 12.41
N ASP A 549 -18.07 -9.14 11.77
CA ASP A 549 -17.57 -8.48 10.58
C ASP A 549 -18.39 -8.88 9.36
N LEU A 550 -18.98 -7.90 8.68
CA LEU A 550 -19.84 -8.12 7.54
C LEU A 550 -19.07 -8.48 6.26
N ALA A 551 -17.80 -8.11 6.14
CA ALA A 551 -16.96 -8.51 5.02
C ALA A 551 -16.93 -10.04 4.89
N LEU A 552 -16.96 -10.78 6.00
CA LEU A 552 -17.01 -12.24 6.01
C LEU A 552 -18.33 -12.84 5.49
N SER A 553 -19.37 -12.04 5.28
CA SER A 553 -20.63 -12.48 4.65
C SER A 553 -20.56 -12.53 3.13
N LEU A 554 -19.59 -11.86 2.53
CA LEU A 554 -19.36 -11.87 1.08
C LEU A 554 -18.59 -13.13 0.65
N ARG A 555 -18.75 -13.50 -0.61
CA ARG A 555 -17.89 -14.51 -1.22
C ARG A 555 -16.43 -14.03 -1.21
N PRO A 556 -15.43 -14.90 -1.07
CA PRO A 556 -14.03 -14.49 -1.09
C PRO A 556 -13.65 -13.61 -2.28
N SER A 557 -14.20 -13.89 -3.47
CA SER A 557 -13.94 -13.14 -4.71
C SER A 557 -14.53 -11.72 -4.74
N GLU A 558 -15.38 -11.36 -3.77
CA GLU A 558 -16.03 -10.03 -3.64
C GLU A 558 -15.55 -9.29 -2.39
N ARG A 559 -14.56 -9.83 -1.69
CA ARG A 559 -14.13 -9.37 -0.38
C ARG A 559 -12.91 -8.49 -0.52
N TYR A 560 -13.10 -7.23 -0.90
CA TYR A 560 -12.08 -6.20 -0.98
C TYR A 560 -12.72 -4.81 -1.08
N SER A 561 -11.98 -3.79 -0.68
CA SER A 561 -12.36 -2.37 -0.76
C SER A 561 -11.21 -1.49 -1.26
N TYR A 562 -10.04 -2.09 -1.48
CA TYR A 562 -8.80 -1.40 -1.81
C TYR A 562 -7.95 -2.26 -2.74
N VAL A 563 -7.19 -1.65 -3.65
CA VAL A 563 -6.25 -2.38 -4.51
C VAL A 563 -4.85 -1.80 -4.34
N TYR A 564 -3.93 -2.61 -3.86
CA TYR A 564 -2.55 -2.20 -3.65
C TYR A 564 -1.58 -3.15 -4.34
N GLN A 565 -0.75 -2.62 -5.22
CA GLN A 565 0.22 -3.39 -5.99
C GLN A 565 -0.38 -4.65 -6.63
N GLY A 566 -1.58 -4.51 -7.23
CA GLY A 566 -2.31 -5.61 -7.86
C GLY A 566 -2.95 -6.61 -6.90
N ASN A 567 -2.97 -6.36 -5.60
CA ASN A 567 -3.71 -7.12 -4.61
C ASN A 567 -5.00 -6.41 -4.22
N SER A 568 -6.14 -7.05 -4.48
CA SER A 568 -7.45 -6.62 -3.98
C SER A 568 -7.59 -7.06 -2.52
N GLN A 569 -7.77 -6.11 -1.57
CA GLN A 569 -7.69 -6.36 -0.12
C GLN A 569 -8.83 -5.63 0.62
N VAL A 570 -9.22 -6.20 1.77
CA VAL A 570 -10.13 -5.52 2.71
C VAL A 570 -9.31 -4.61 3.60
N LEU A 571 -9.64 -3.33 3.65
CA LEU A 571 -9.10 -2.38 4.65
C LEU A 571 -10.24 -1.70 5.42
N ASP A 572 -11.36 -1.48 4.73
CA ASP A 572 -12.56 -0.90 5.31
C ASP A 572 -13.49 -2.00 5.81
N HIS A 573 -14.14 -1.77 6.94
CA HIS A 573 -15.00 -2.75 7.58
C HIS A 573 -16.30 -2.12 8.07
N ILE A 574 -17.39 -2.89 8.02
CA ILE A 574 -18.60 -2.63 8.79
C ILE A 574 -18.83 -3.84 9.70
N LEU A 575 -18.74 -3.62 11.00
CA LEU A 575 -18.97 -4.64 12.01
C LEU A 575 -20.22 -4.30 12.82
N VAL A 576 -21.02 -5.30 13.14
CA VAL A 576 -22.30 -5.10 13.84
C VAL A 576 -22.41 -5.96 15.08
N SER A 577 -23.07 -5.44 16.13
CA SER A 577 -23.42 -6.25 17.30
C SER A 577 -24.40 -7.39 16.93
N PRO A 578 -24.37 -8.53 17.63
CA PRO A 578 -25.23 -9.68 17.33
C PRO A 578 -26.74 -9.36 17.35
N SER A 579 -27.17 -8.34 18.11
CA SER A 579 -28.53 -7.85 18.16
C SER A 579 -29.09 -7.32 16.83
N LEU A 580 -28.21 -6.95 15.90
CA LEU A 580 -28.55 -6.48 14.56
C LEU A 580 -28.72 -7.63 13.53
N GLY A 581 -28.46 -8.88 13.94
CA GLY A 581 -28.66 -10.05 13.10
C GLY A 581 -27.68 -10.16 11.93
N THR A 582 -28.21 -10.39 10.74
CA THR A 582 -27.44 -10.45 9.48
C THR A 582 -27.95 -9.38 8.54
N PRO A 583 -27.32 -8.20 8.52
CA PRO A 583 -27.66 -7.13 7.60
C PRO A 583 -27.41 -7.53 6.14
N ASP A 584 -28.09 -6.86 5.23
CA ASP A 584 -27.70 -6.79 3.83
C ASP A 584 -26.49 -5.84 3.73
N TYR A 585 -25.40 -6.33 3.17
CA TYR A 585 -24.11 -5.65 3.13
C TYR A 585 -23.53 -5.69 1.72
N ASP A 586 -22.89 -4.59 1.33
CA ASP A 586 -22.34 -4.39 0.00
C ASP A 586 -21.07 -3.55 0.08
N VAL A 587 -20.03 -3.95 -0.65
CA VAL A 587 -18.89 -3.11 -1.04
C VAL A 587 -19.20 -2.60 -2.44
N VAL A 588 -19.22 -1.30 -2.63
CA VAL A 588 -19.66 -0.70 -3.90
C VAL A 588 -18.43 -0.24 -4.67
N HIS A 589 -17.97 -1.08 -5.60
CA HIS A 589 -16.73 -0.86 -6.33
C HIS A 589 -16.87 0.26 -7.37
N ILE A 590 -16.34 1.44 -7.03
CA ILE A 590 -16.41 2.65 -7.84
C ILE A 590 -15.08 3.40 -7.96
N ASN A 591 -14.07 3.00 -7.19
CA ASN A 591 -12.79 3.69 -7.09
C ASN A 591 -11.59 2.77 -7.29
N ALA A 592 -11.34 1.83 -6.35
CA ALA A 592 -10.09 1.09 -6.22
C ALA A 592 -9.64 0.32 -7.48
N GLU A 593 -10.58 0.01 -8.37
CA GLU A 593 -10.33 -0.73 -9.60
C GLU A 593 -10.12 0.17 -10.83
N PHE A 594 -10.28 1.48 -10.69
CA PHE A 594 -10.31 2.42 -11.81
C PHE A 594 -9.08 3.32 -11.84
N ALA A 595 -8.53 3.54 -13.02
CA ALA A 595 -7.39 4.45 -13.20
C ALA A 595 -7.74 5.93 -12.94
N ASP A 596 -9.02 6.29 -13.03
CA ASP A 596 -9.54 7.63 -12.79
C ASP A 596 -10.29 7.75 -11.45
N GLN A 597 -9.90 6.99 -10.44
CA GLN A 597 -10.52 6.97 -9.10
C GLN A 597 -10.66 8.37 -8.46
N ALA A 598 -11.71 8.57 -7.65
CA ALA A 598 -11.91 9.78 -6.85
C ALA A 598 -11.38 9.64 -5.41
N SER A 599 -11.16 8.40 -4.99
CA SER A 599 -10.52 7.93 -3.77
C SER A 599 -9.88 6.59 -4.08
N ASP A 600 -8.87 6.18 -3.35
CA ASP A 600 -8.24 4.86 -3.45
C ASP A 600 -9.06 3.76 -2.74
N HIS A 601 -10.10 4.12 -1.99
CA HIS A 601 -11.02 3.21 -1.30
C HIS A 601 -12.39 3.13 -1.97
N ASP A 602 -12.98 1.93 -1.97
CA ASP A 602 -14.38 1.72 -2.32
C ASP A 602 -15.28 1.86 -1.09
N PRO A 603 -16.39 2.63 -1.20
CA PRO A 603 -17.31 2.78 -0.10
C PRO A 603 -18.12 1.50 0.16
N GLN A 604 -18.60 1.36 1.40
CA GLN A 604 -19.38 0.22 1.84
C GLN A 604 -20.70 0.66 2.46
N VAL A 605 -21.71 -0.20 2.41
CA VAL A 605 -23.00 0.06 3.04
C VAL A 605 -23.60 -1.19 3.67
N ALA A 606 -24.12 -1.06 4.89
CA ALA A 606 -24.92 -2.08 5.55
C ALA A 606 -26.35 -1.56 5.79
N ARG A 607 -27.35 -2.39 5.50
CA ARG A 607 -28.78 -2.11 5.74
C ARG A 607 -29.26 -2.95 6.90
N ILE A 608 -29.37 -2.30 8.05
CA ILE A 608 -29.74 -2.94 9.31
C ILE A 608 -31.21 -2.70 9.62
N ARG A 609 -31.81 -3.58 10.44
CA ARG A 609 -33.16 -3.41 10.99
C ARG A 609 -33.08 -3.34 12.52
N PRO A 610 -32.83 -2.14 13.06
CA PRO A 610 -32.68 -1.97 14.51
C PRO A 610 -33.88 -2.35 15.35
#